data_b9912280a587b2d21f313088bc212835
#
_entry.id   b9912280a587b2d21f313088bc212835
#
_cell.length_a   1.000
_cell.length_b   1.000
_cell.length_c   1.000
_cell.angle_alpha   90.00
_cell.angle_beta   90.00
_cell.angle_gamma   90.00
#
_symmetry.space_group_name_H-M   'P 1'
#
loop_
_entity.id
_entity.type
_entity.pdbx_description
1 polymer ?
#
loop_
_entity_poly.entity_id
_entity_poly.type
_entity_poly.pdbx_seq_one_letter_code
_entity_poly.pdbx_strand_id
1 'polypeptide(L)'
;MSETLFEARYIEELLRKARNSKSIPSLIKWTGSKRSQANTIAKLSPPYRRYIEPFLGGGAVLYLLGHPGAIANDIYTPLIELWRLVRDDPETLIYAYTNEWIRLNNELDGIDVSSIKRGSGIPKVFYEIRDRFNKSPNALDLNFLMRTCVNGIVRFNDKGHFNNSFHLSRRGMKPERFRDVVYAWHPILQNVELTNKDYKSILEQARERDFVYLDPPYAGTKQRYTRLIDPDELFNELEKLNSRNVSWALSYDGKRGHTDMTYEVPSELYKRRIYLHSGNSSVKKVLNGPVERVEEALYLNY
;
A
#
# COMPACT_ATOMS: atom_id res chain seq x y z
N MET A 1 -6.44 36.92 -12.01
CA MET A 1 -6.32 35.81 -11.03
C MET A 1 -5.06 35.08 -11.42
N SER A 2 -4.07 34.99 -10.53
CA SER A 2 -2.79 34.34 -10.87
C SER A 2 -2.99 32.85 -11.11
N GLU A 3 -2.20 32.29 -12.01
CA GLU A 3 -2.18 30.86 -12.38
C GLU A 3 -2.11 29.95 -11.13
N THR A 4 -1.35 30.36 -10.13
CA THR A 4 -1.23 29.72 -8.79
C THR A 4 -2.55 29.63 -8.00
N LEU A 5 -3.45 30.58 -8.10
CA LEU A 5 -4.76 30.56 -7.43
C LEU A 5 -5.75 29.62 -8.13
N PHE A 6 -5.63 29.48 -9.46
CA PHE A 6 -6.43 28.54 -10.24
C PHE A 6 -6.00 27.11 -9.95
N GLU A 7 -4.69 26.83 -9.95
CA GLU A 7 -4.14 25.51 -9.58
C GLU A 7 -4.52 25.10 -8.17
N ALA A 8 -4.41 26.00 -7.19
CA ALA A 8 -4.79 25.70 -5.81
C ALA A 8 -6.27 25.32 -5.68
N ARG A 9 -7.17 26.05 -6.33
CA ARG A 9 -8.62 25.75 -6.34
C ARG A 9 -8.92 24.42 -7.08
N TYR A 10 -8.23 24.15 -8.17
CA TYR A 10 -8.39 22.91 -8.91
C TYR A 10 -7.96 21.69 -8.07
N ILE A 11 -6.81 21.81 -7.38
CA ILE A 11 -6.32 20.77 -6.46
C ILE A 11 -7.30 20.55 -5.30
N GLU A 12 -7.82 21.63 -4.68
CA GLU A 12 -8.83 21.53 -3.62
C GLU A 12 -10.11 20.83 -4.10
N GLU A 13 -10.58 21.12 -5.30
CA GLU A 13 -11.76 20.47 -5.87
C GLU A 13 -11.51 18.99 -6.14
N LEU A 14 -10.34 18.62 -6.66
CA LEU A 14 -9.95 17.23 -6.87
C LEU A 14 -9.84 16.47 -5.55
N LEU A 15 -9.23 17.07 -4.52
CA LEU A 15 -9.16 16.52 -3.17
C LEU A 15 -10.55 16.34 -2.56
N ARG A 16 -11.46 17.30 -2.75
CA ARG A 16 -12.86 17.19 -2.32
C ARG A 16 -13.59 16.06 -3.04
N LYS A 17 -13.41 15.91 -4.36
CA LYS A 17 -13.98 14.81 -5.15
C LYS A 17 -13.42 13.45 -4.69
N ALA A 18 -12.12 13.35 -4.43
CA ALA A 18 -11.49 12.15 -3.92
C ALA A 18 -12.04 11.74 -2.55
N ARG A 19 -12.17 12.69 -1.60
CA ARG A 19 -12.74 12.45 -0.26
C ARG A 19 -14.21 12.03 -0.30
N ASN A 20 -14.97 12.51 -1.27
CA ASN A 20 -16.38 12.14 -1.47
C ASN A 20 -16.55 10.87 -2.30
N SER A 21 -15.47 10.33 -2.87
CA SER A 21 -15.52 9.08 -3.62
C SER A 21 -15.78 7.90 -2.69
N LYS A 22 -16.78 7.10 -3.00
CA LYS A 22 -17.09 5.87 -2.25
C LYS A 22 -16.01 4.77 -2.41
N SER A 23 -15.08 4.92 -3.35
CA SER A 23 -14.06 3.90 -3.62
C SER A 23 -12.68 4.53 -3.88
N ILE A 24 -11.68 4.10 -3.10
CA ILE A 24 -10.28 4.47 -3.31
C ILE A 24 -9.74 3.73 -4.54
N PRO A 25 -9.15 4.42 -5.55
CA PRO A 25 -8.57 3.78 -6.72
C PRO A 25 -7.44 2.82 -6.32
N SER A 26 -7.47 1.57 -6.82
CA SER A 26 -6.41 0.58 -6.52
C SER A 26 -5.24 0.76 -7.48
N LEU A 27 -4.34 1.68 -7.17
CA LEU A 27 -3.11 1.84 -7.94
C LEU A 27 -2.11 0.75 -7.57
N ILE A 28 -1.83 0.56 -6.30
CA ILE A 28 -0.86 -0.42 -5.80
C ILE A 28 -1.60 -1.56 -5.12
N LYS A 29 -1.36 -2.78 -5.61
CA LYS A 29 -1.84 -4.00 -4.96
C LYS A 29 -0.81 -4.45 -3.92
N TRP A 30 -0.87 -3.84 -2.75
CA TRP A 30 0.01 -4.18 -1.64
C TRP A 30 -0.69 -5.09 -0.66
N THR A 31 0.05 -6.06 -0.13
CA THR A 31 -0.48 -6.98 0.90
C THR A 31 -0.76 -6.18 2.17
N GLY A 32 -1.90 -6.42 2.80
CA GLY A 32 -2.29 -5.65 3.99
C GLY A 32 -2.94 -4.29 3.68
N SER A 33 -3.21 -3.96 2.41
CA SER A 33 -3.83 -2.67 2.05
C SER A 33 -5.12 -2.40 2.84
N LYS A 34 -5.19 -1.24 3.49
CA LYS A 34 -6.30 -0.77 4.34
C LYS A 34 -7.49 -0.17 3.57
N ARG A 35 -7.64 -0.50 2.26
CA ARG A 35 -8.69 0.12 1.42
C ARG A 35 -10.10 -0.04 1.97
N SER A 36 -10.45 -1.18 2.56
CA SER A 36 -11.77 -1.42 3.16
C SER A 36 -11.97 -0.65 4.46
N GLN A 37 -10.91 -0.29 5.15
CA GLN A 37 -10.92 0.34 6.47
C GLN A 37 -10.59 1.83 6.42
N ALA A 38 -9.98 2.30 5.33
CA ALA A 38 -9.43 3.66 5.21
C ALA A 38 -10.46 4.76 5.49
N ASN A 39 -11.71 4.59 5.02
CA ASN A 39 -12.77 5.56 5.31
C ASN A 39 -13.10 5.63 6.81
N THR A 40 -13.06 4.50 7.52
CA THR A 40 -13.28 4.47 8.98
C THR A 40 -12.10 5.09 9.71
N ILE A 41 -10.87 4.75 9.33
CA ILE A 41 -9.64 5.34 9.88
C ILE A 41 -9.65 6.85 9.69
N ALA A 42 -9.98 7.33 8.48
CA ALA A 42 -10.06 8.75 8.18
C ALA A 42 -11.11 9.50 9.01
N LYS A 43 -12.27 8.88 9.28
CA LYS A 43 -13.31 9.47 10.15
C LYS A 43 -12.91 9.54 11.62
N LEU A 44 -12.02 8.67 12.04
CA LEU A 44 -11.51 8.62 13.40
C LEU A 44 -10.29 9.53 13.62
N SER A 45 -9.69 10.08 12.55
CA SER A 45 -8.54 10.98 12.69
C SER A 45 -8.92 12.24 13.48
N PRO A 46 -8.04 12.70 14.37
CA PRO A 46 -8.25 13.97 15.07
C PRO A 46 -8.03 15.16 14.10
N PRO A 47 -8.35 16.38 14.47
CA PRO A 47 -7.86 17.55 13.77
C PRO A 47 -6.31 17.58 13.80
N TYR A 48 -5.67 17.78 12.65
CA TYR A 48 -4.21 17.78 12.54
C TYR A 48 -3.73 18.88 11.59
N ARG A 49 -2.46 19.27 11.78
CA ARG A 49 -1.76 20.21 10.90
C ARG A 49 -1.07 19.48 9.75
N ARG A 50 -0.43 18.32 10.02
CA ARG A 50 0.31 17.53 9.06
C ARG A 50 0.03 16.05 9.28
N TYR A 51 -0.14 15.32 8.18
CA TYR A 51 -0.30 13.86 8.17
C TYR A 51 1.03 13.16 7.90
N ILE A 52 1.31 12.08 8.61
CA ILE A 52 2.54 11.29 8.47
C ILE A 52 2.17 9.81 8.40
N GLU A 53 2.63 9.11 7.35
CA GLU A 53 2.42 7.67 7.15
C GLU A 53 3.77 6.98 6.93
N PRO A 54 4.41 6.43 8.01
CA PRO A 54 5.75 5.84 7.94
C PRO A 54 5.80 4.51 7.18
N PHE A 55 4.67 3.82 7.00
CA PHE A 55 4.51 2.53 6.31
C PHE A 55 3.46 2.66 5.22
N LEU A 56 3.84 3.31 4.12
CA LEU A 56 2.88 3.73 3.08
C LEU A 56 2.20 2.57 2.37
N GLY A 57 2.95 1.53 2.02
CA GLY A 57 2.42 0.38 1.30
C GLY A 57 1.54 0.80 0.10
N GLY A 58 0.26 0.41 0.16
CA GLY A 58 -0.73 0.75 -0.87
C GLY A 58 -1.37 2.14 -0.78
N GLY A 59 -1.01 2.97 0.21
CA GLY A 59 -1.37 4.38 0.34
C GLY A 59 -2.86 4.66 0.57
N ALA A 60 -3.66 3.67 1.00
CA ALA A 60 -5.11 3.85 1.06
C ALA A 60 -5.56 4.93 2.04
N VAL A 61 -4.85 5.11 3.15
CA VAL A 61 -5.15 6.15 4.14
C VAL A 61 -4.61 7.49 3.67
N LEU A 62 -3.42 7.53 3.06
CA LEU A 62 -2.85 8.72 2.42
C LEU A 62 -3.83 9.33 1.39
N TYR A 63 -4.51 8.49 0.59
CA TYR A 63 -5.48 8.98 -0.40
C TYR A 63 -6.57 9.88 0.21
N LEU A 64 -6.97 9.61 1.44
CA LEU A 64 -8.04 10.32 2.14
C LEU A 64 -7.51 11.46 3.03
N LEU A 65 -6.35 11.27 3.66
CA LEU A 65 -5.80 12.17 4.67
C LEU A 65 -4.57 12.94 4.19
N GLY A 66 -3.93 12.49 3.11
CA GLY A 66 -2.80 13.20 2.52
C GLY A 66 -3.25 14.54 1.94
N HIS A 67 -2.65 15.62 2.44
CA HIS A 67 -2.77 16.96 1.89
C HIS A 67 -1.39 17.59 1.76
N PRO A 68 -1.30 18.77 1.14
CA PRO A 68 -0.02 19.47 1.02
C PRO A 68 0.75 19.50 2.33
N GLY A 69 2.01 19.05 2.29
CA GLY A 69 2.89 18.94 3.46
C GLY A 69 2.83 17.59 4.20
N ALA A 70 2.05 16.61 3.73
CA ALA A 70 2.09 15.26 4.27
C ALA A 70 3.44 14.58 4.00
N ILE A 71 3.87 13.70 4.92
CA ILE A 71 5.04 12.82 4.74
C ILE A 71 4.54 11.39 4.59
N ALA A 72 4.94 10.73 3.50
CA ALA A 72 4.64 9.33 3.25
C ALA A 72 5.93 8.57 2.97
N ASN A 73 6.15 7.49 3.71
CA ASN A 73 7.41 6.75 3.70
C ASN A 73 7.18 5.26 3.51
N ASP A 74 8.11 4.61 2.86
CA ASP A 74 8.26 3.15 2.91
C ASP A 74 9.74 2.79 2.77
N ILE A 75 10.16 1.73 3.47
CA ILE A 75 11.55 1.26 3.40
C ILE A 75 11.85 0.56 2.08
N TYR A 76 10.83 0.08 1.35
CA TYR A 76 11.02 -0.66 0.11
C TYR A 76 11.19 0.28 -1.08
N THR A 77 12.45 0.44 -1.51
CA THR A 77 12.85 1.42 -2.54
C THR A 77 12.03 1.34 -3.82
N PRO A 78 11.81 0.17 -4.48
CA PRO A 78 11.03 0.13 -5.71
C PRO A 78 9.58 0.59 -5.54
N LEU A 79 9.01 0.47 -4.34
CA LEU A 79 7.66 0.95 -4.04
C LEU A 79 7.62 2.49 -3.95
N ILE A 80 8.57 3.10 -3.25
CA ILE A 80 8.64 4.57 -3.17
C ILE A 80 8.97 5.19 -4.53
N GLU A 81 9.84 4.57 -5.31
CA GLU A 81 10.12 5.00 -6.69
C GLU A 81 8.86 4.93 -7.57
N LEU A 82 8.02 3.90 -7.39
CA LEU A 82 6.74 3.81 -8.08
C LEU A 82 5.81 4.97 -7.69
N TRP A 83 5.71 5.30 -6.40
CA TRP A 83 4.94 6.45 -5.95
C TRP A 83 5.49 7.78 -6.49
N ARG A 84 6.82 7.93 -6.57
CA ARG A 84 7.48 9.08 -7.19
C ARG A 84 7.14 9.19 -8.67
N LEU A 85 7.16 8.08 -9.43
CA LEU A 85 6.74 8.09 -10.84
C LEU A 85 5.29 8.55 -11.00
N VAL A 86 4.38 8.11 -10.13
CA VAL A 86 2.98 8.59 -10.16
C VAL A 86 2.89 10.10 -9.92
N ARG A 87 3.73 10.65 -9.06
CA ARG A 87 3.77 12.08 -8.73
C ARG A 87 4.47 12.90 -9.82
N ASP A 88 5.64 12.46 -10.26
CA ASP A 88 6.58 13.28 -11.00
C ASP A 88 6.56 13.01 -12.52
N ASP A 89 6.30 11.76 -12.92
CA ASP A 89 6.30 11.32 -14.33
C ASP A 89 5.28 10.20 -14.58
N PRO A 90 3.98 10.52 -14.48
CA PRO A 90 2.91 9.54 -14.68
C PRO A 90 2.88 8.98 -16.11
N GLU A 91 3.33 9.75 -17.11
CA GLU A 91 3.34 9.31 -18.52
C GLU A 91 4.32 8.17 -18.75
N THR A 92 5.55 8.27 -18.23
CA THR A 92 6.53 7.18 -18.31
C THR A 92 5.99 5.89 -17.67
N LEU A 93 5.32 6.00 -16.52
CA LEU A 93 4.72 4.85 -15.87
C LEU A 93 3.60 4.22 -16.70
N ILE A 94 2.70 5.05 -17.27
CA ILE A 94 1.58 4.61 -18.10
C ILE A 94 2.10 3.95 -19.38
N TYR A 95 3.07 4.58 -20.04
CA TYR A 95 3.68 4.07 -21.26
C TYR A 95 4.36 2.71 -21.06
N ALA A 96 5.21 2.61 -20.05
CA ALA A 96 5.92 1.37 -19.74
C ALA A 96 4.95 0.22 -19.43
N TYR A 97 3.94 0.47 -18.57
CA TYR A 97 2.92 -0.55 -18.26
C TYR A 97 2.14 -0.95 -19.53
N THR A 98 1.74 -0.02 -20.35
CA THR A 98 0.97 -0.27 -21.57
C THR A 98 1.74 -1.16 -22.54
N ASN A 99 3.03 -0.87 -22.77
CA ASN A 99 3.86 -1.65 -23.67
C ASN A 99 4.02 -3.12 -23.19
N GLU A 100 4.31 -3.31 -21.91
CA GLU A 100 4.45 -4.67 -21.36
C GLU A 100 3.10 -5.41 -21.32
N TRP A 101 1.99 -4.69 -21.10
CA TRP A 101 0.65 -5.26 -21.16
C TRP A 101 0.30 -5.71 -22.59
N ILE A 102 0.64 -4.93 -23.62
CA ILE A 102 0.45 -5.29 -25.03
C ILE A 102 1.31 -6.51 -25.37
N ARG A 103 2.60 -6.51 -25.01
CA ARG A 103 3.49 -7.66 -25.22
C ARG A 103 2.91 -8.94 -24.61
N LEU A 104 2.46 -8.87 -23.35
CA LEU A 104 1.84 -9.98 -22.66
C LEU A 104 0.58 -10.50 -23.38
N ASN A 105 -0.30 -9.59 -23.82
CA ASN A 105 -1.54 -9.97 -24.47
C ASN A 105 -1.32 -10.54 -25.87
N ASN A 106 -0.37 -9.99 -26.62
CA ASN A 106 0.02 -10.55 -27.94
C ASN A 106 0.62 -11.96 -27.80
N GLU A 107 1.44 -12.22 -26.77
CA GLU A 107 1.96 -13.56 -26.50
C GLU A 107 0.84 -14.57 -26.14
N LEU A 108 -0.19 -14.11 -25.46
CA LEU A 108 -1.31 -14.95 -25.01
C LEU A 108 -2.48 -15.00 -26.02
N ASP A 109 -2.36 -14.31 -27.14
CA ASP A 109 -3.40 -14.33 -28.18
C ASP A 109 -3.47 -15.74 -28.81
N GLY A 110 -4.69 -16.25 -28.95
CA GLY A 110 -4.93 -17.60 -29.45
C GLY A 110 -4.50 -18.75 -28.54
N ILE A 111 -3.93 -18.49 -27.36
CA ILE A 111 -3.52 -19.52 -26.42
C ILE A 111 -4.67 -19.82 -25.43
N ASP A 112 -5.04 -21.10 -25.34
CA ASP A 112 -5.88 -21.57 -24.23
C ASP A 112 -5.05 -21.52 -22.92
N VAL A 113 -5.29 -20.49 -22.11
CA VAL A 113 -4.58 -20.31 -20.84
C VAL A 113 -4.81 -21.44 -19.84
N SER A 114 -5.89 -22.24 -19.99
CA SER A 114 -6.17 -23.40 -19.15
C SER A 114 -5.19 -24.55 -19.41
N SER A 115 -4.61 -24.61 -20.62
CA SER A 115 -3.61 -25.60 -21.00
C SER A 115 -2.20 -25.30 -20.47
N ILE A 116 -1.96 -24.05 -19.99
CA ILE A 116 -0.65 -23.65 -19.49
C ILE A 116 -0.34 -24.33 -18.15
N LYS A 117 0.68 -25.17 -18.13
CA LYS A 117 1.14 -25.79 -16.90
C LYS A 117 1.81 -24.75 -15.98
N ARG A 118 1.47 -24.79 -14.70
CA ARG A 118 2.12 -23.96 -13.68
C ARG A 118 3.63 -24.26 -13.65
N GLY A 119 4.45 -23.20 -13.76
CA GLY A 119 5.92 -23.36 -13.81
C GLY A 119 6.50 -23.60 -15.20
N SER A 120 5.69 -23.62 -16.27
CA SER A 120 6.16 -23.78 -17.65
C SER A 120 6.98 -22.61 -18.19
N GLY A 121 7.08 -21.48 -17.46
CA GLY A 121 7.71 -20.24 -17.95
C GLY A 121 6.86 -19.46 -18.97
N ILE A 122 5.57 -19.79 -19.09
CA ILE A 122 4.62 -19.11 -19.97
C ILE A 122 3.66 -18.28 -19.12
N PRO A 123 3.36 -17.02 -19.47
CA PRO A 123 3.91 -16.27 -20.61
C PRO A 123 5.37 -15.84 -20.37
N LYS A 124 6.19 -15.90 -21.41
CA LYS A 124 7.63 -15.52 -21.35
C LYS A 124 7.80 -14.08 -20.89
N VAL A 125 6.98 -13.15 -21.39
CA VAL A 125 7.01 -11.74 -21.00
C VAL A 125 6.96 -11.57 -19.49
N PHE A 126 6.08 -12.26 -18.77
CA PHE A 126 6.02 -12.17 -17.31
C PHE A 126 7.31 -12.65 -16.62
N TYR A 127 7.86 -13.77 -17.08
CA TYR A 127 9.05 -14.35 -16.47
C TYR A 127 10.32 -13.58 -16.82
N GLU A 128 10.42 -13.01 -18.03
CA GLU A 128 11.49 -12.08 -18.43
C GLU A 128 11.51 -10.83 -17.51
N ILE A 129 10.33 -10.23 -17.28
CA ILE A 129 10.20 -9.07 -16.39
C ILE A 129 10.54 -9.46 -14.95
N ARG A 130 10.10 -10.62 -14.48
CA ARG A 130 10.42 -11.13 -13.15
C ARG A 130 11.92 -11.35 -12.97
N ASP A 131 12.59 -11.92 -13.97
CA ASP A 131 14.03 -12.18 -13.92
C ASP A 131 14.82 -10.87 -14.00
N ARG A 132 14.37 -9.90 -14.80
CA ARG A 132 14.93 -8.55 -14.86
C ARG A 132 14.79 -7.84 -13.51
N PHE A 133 13.60 -7.87 -12.94
CA PHE A 133 13.33 -7.33 -11.60
C PHE A 133 14.23 -7.97 -10.52
N ASN A 134 14.40 -9.29 -10.55
CA ASN A 134 15.23 -10.00 -9.59
C ASN A 134 16.73 -9.68 -9.72
N LYS A 135 17.19 -9.27 -10.90
CA LYS A 135 18.56 -8.81 -11.13
C LYS A 135 18.76 -7.35 -10.73
N SER A 136 17.76 -6.51 -11.01
CA SER A 136 17.78 -5.06 -10.75
C SER A 136 16.38 -4.59 -10.38
N PRO A 137 15.98 -4.65 -9.10
CA PRO A 137 14.67 -4.22 -8.63
C PRO A 137 14.40 -2.76 -9.00
N ASN A 138 13.25 -2.51 -9.62
CA ASN A 138 12.83 -1.17 -10.08
C ASN A 138 11.30 -1.01 -10.04
N ALA A 139 10.85 0.23 -10.10
CA ALA A 139 9.44 0.61 -9.98
C ALA A 139 8.55 0.09 -11.12
N LEU A 140 9.04 0.13 -12.37
CA LEU A 140 8.26 -0.23 -13.55
C LEU A 140 7.95 -1.72 -13.58
N ASP A 141 8.96 -2.54 -13.33
CA ASP A 141 8.81 -3.99 -13.25
C ASP A 141 7.95 -4.41 -12.06
N LEU A 142 8.16 -3.78 -10.90
CA LEU A 142 7.32 -4.01 -9.71
C LEU A 142 5.84 -3.76 -10.02
N ASN A 143 5.51 -2.63 -10.67
CA ASN A 143 4.15 -2.30 -11.03
C ASN A 143 3.51 -3.36 -11.94
N PHE A 144 4.23 -3.83 -12.95
CA PHE A 144 3.75 -4.88 -13.85
C PHE A 144 3.53 -6.20 -13.12
N LEU A 145 4.52 -6.66 -12.35
CA LEU A 145 4.48 -7.93 -11.62
C LEU A 145 3.33 -7.97 -10.60
N MET A 146 3.12 -6.92 -9.79
CA MET A 146 2.03 -6.87 -8.83
C MET A 146 0.65 -6.95 -9.49
N ARG A 147 0.49 -6.48 -10.74
CA ARG A 147 -0.79 -6.46 -11.45
C ARG A 147 -1.10 -7.76 -12.15
N THR A 148 -0.07 -8.54 -12.49
CA THR A 148 -0.17 -9.74 -13.33
C THR A 148 0.14 -11.04 -12.58
N CYS A 149 0.71 -10.98 -11.39
CA CYS A 149 0.98 -12.17 -10.57
C CYS A 149 -0.29 -12.71 -9.86
N VAL A 150 -0.19 -13.96 -9.41
CA VAL A 150 -1.26 -14.65 -8.68
C VAL A 150 -1.72 -13.82 -7.48
N ASN A 151 -3.02 -13.48 -7.46
CA ASN A 151 -3.71 -12.70 -6.44
C ASN A 151 -3.13 -11.28 -6.19
N GLY A 152 -2.18 -10.81 -7.00
CA GLY A 152 -1.50 -9.53 -6.79
C GLY A 152 -0.66 -9.52 -5.51
N ILE A 153 -0.19 -10.68 -5.06
CA ILE A 153 0.61 -10.79 -3.83
C ILE A 153 2.08 -10.62 -4.18
N VAL A 154 2.68 -9.55 -3.70
CA VAL A 154 4.14 -9.37 -3.71
C VAL A 154 4.73 -10.33 -2.68
N ARG A 155 5.54 -11.27 -3.14
CA ARG A 155 6.15 -12.30 -2.31
C ARG A 155 7.59 -12.54 -2.75
N PHE A 156 8.48 -12.61 -1.77
CA PHE A 156 9.91 -12.89 -1.95
C PHE A 156 10.27 -14.26 -1.35
N ASN A 157 11.28 -14.90 -1.89
CA ASN A 157 11.91 -16.06 -1.28
C ASN A 157 12.98 -15.62 -0.27
N ASP A 158 13.62 -16.59 0.39
CA ASP A 158 14.65 -16.34 1.41
C ASP A 158 15.91 -15.64 0.85
N LYS A 159 16.08 -15.62 -0.48
CA LYS A 159 17.14 -14.88 -1.18
C LYS A 159 16.72 -13.45 -1.56
N GLY A 160 15.52 -13.01 -1.17
CA GLY A 160 14.98 -11.70 -1.52
C GLY A 160 14.47 -11.59 -2.97
N HIS A 161 14.36 -12.69 -3.71
CA HIS A 161 13.86 -12.67 -5.08
C HIS A 161 12.33 -12.78 -5.11
N PHE A 162 11.69 -11.95 -5.95
CA PHE A 162 10.26 -12.06 -6.25
C PHE A 162 9.96 -13.45 -6.84
N ASN A 163 9.10 -14.22 -6.19
CA ASN A 163 8.88 -15.63 -6.51
C ASN A 163 7.43 -16.00 -6.81
N ASN A 164 6.54 -15.02 -7.02
CA ASN A 164 5.17 -15.33 -7.43
C ASN A 164 5.09 -15.65 -8.93
N SER A 165 4.04 -16.37 -9.32
CA SER A 165 3.80 -16.81 -10.69
C SER A 165 2.78 -15.91 -11.38
N PHE A 166 2.70 -15.99 -12.71
CA PHE A 166 1.66 -15.34 -13.50
C PHE A 166 0.26 -15.85 -13.12
N HIS A 167 -0.73 -14.94 -13.14
CA HIS A 167 -2.13 -15.28 -12.90
C HIS A 167 -2.82 -15.66 -14.21
N LEU A 168 -3.02 -16.94 -14.46
CA LEU A 168 -3.52 -17.48 -15.75
C LEU A 168 -4.82 -16.81 -16.23
N SER A 169 -5.78 -16.56 -15.35
CA SER A 169 -7.07 -15.96 -15.73
C SER A 169 -7.13 -14.43 -15.63
N ARG A 170 -6.04 -13.75 -15.25
CA ARG A 170 -6.01 -12.29 -15.08
C ARG A 170 -4.77 -11.68 -15.72
N ARG A 171 -4.95 -11.08 -16.89
CA ARG A 171 -3.89 -10.46 -17.69
C ARG A 171 -3.52 -9.03 -17.25
N GLY A 172 -3.79 -8.67 -16.01
CA GLY A 172 -3.57 -7.30 -15.51
C GLY A 172 -4.77 -6.38 -15.71
N MET A 173 -4.57 -5.08 -15.50
CA MET A 173 -5.57 -4.02 -15.72
C MET A 173 -5.43 -3.51 -17.16
N LYS A 174 -6.54 -3.22 -17.84
CA LYS A 174 -6.48 -2.58 -19.17
C LYS A 174 -5.76 -1.23 -19.09
N PRO A 175 -4.95 -0.86 -20.10
CA PRO A 175 -4.15 0.36 -20.09
C PRO A 175 -4.95 1.64 -19.83
N GLU A 176 -6.15 1.76 -20.43
CA GLU A 176 -7.01 2.93 -20.27
C GLU A 176 -7.41 3.11 -18.81
N ARG A 177 -7.84 2.01 -18.16
CA ARG A 177 -8.20 2.04 -16.74
C ARG A 177 -6.97 2.27 -15.85
N PHE A 178 -5.81 1.79 -16.24
CA PHE A 178 -4.57 2.04 -15.51
C PHE A 178 -4.23 3.52 -15.54
N ARG A 179 -4.33 4.16 -16.71
CA ARG A 179 -4.19 5.61 -16.89
C ARG A 179 -5.12 6.38 -15.95
N ASP A 180 -6.42 6.06 -15.94
CA ASP A 180 -7.41 6.72 -15.10
C ASP A 180 -7.04 6.62 -13.61
N VAL A 181 -6.56 5.44 -13.19
CA VAL A 181 -6.15 5.22 -11.80
C VAL A 181 -4.89 6.01 -11.45
N VAL A 182 -3.90 6.08 -12.35
CA VAL A 182 -2.68 6.89 -12.15
C VAL A 182 -3.05 8.36 -12.00
N TYR A 183 -3.88 8.89 -12.90
CA TYR A 183 -4.30 10.29 -12.83
C TYR A 183 -5.25 10.61 -11.67
N ALA A 184 -5.96 9.62 -11.11
CA ALA A 184 -6.70 9.83 -9.87
C ALA A 184 -5.77 9.99 -8.65
N TRP A 185 -4.56 9.42 -8.69
CA TRP A 185 -3.55 9.52 -7.64
C TRP A 185 -2.61 10.71 -7.80
N HIS A 186 -2.28 11.07 -9.04
CA HIS A 186 -1.32 12.13 -9.34
C HIS A 186 -1.56 13.44 -8.55
N PRO A 187 -2.77 14.04 -8.54
CA PRO A 187 -3.02 15.27 -7.79
C PRO A 187 -2.96 15.09 -6.27
N ILE A 188 -3.25 13.88 -5.76
CA ILE A 188 -3.16 13.60 -4.32
C ILE A 188 -1.71 13.67 -3.83
N LEU A 189 -0.77 13.27 -4.68
CA LEU A 189 0.64 13.19 -4.33
C LEU A 189 1.39 14.51 -4.51
N GLN A 190 0.78 15.50 -5.16
CA GLN A 190 1.37 16.83 -5.28
C GLN A 190 1.60 17.43 -3.90
N ASN A 191 2.82 17.89 -3.63
CA ASN A 191 3.23 18.42 -2.32
C ASN A 191 3.22 17.39 -1.16
N VAL A 192 3.21 16.08 -1.45
CA VAL A 192 3.50 15.03 -0.49
C VAL A 192 5.00 14.72 -0.52
N GLU A 193 5.65 14.75 0.62
CA GLU A 193 7.04 14.32 0.74
C GLU A 193 7.11 12.80 0.73
N LEU A 194 7.62 12.21 -0.36
CA LEU A 194 7.81 10.77 -0.52
C LEU A 194 9.24 10.38 -0.11
N THR A 195 9.38 9.66 0.99
CA THR A 195 10.67 9.31 1.58
C THR A 195 10.93 7.80 1.56
N ASN A 196 12.21 7.43 1.51
CA ASN A 196 12.65 6.03 1.57
C ASN A 196 13.65 5.88 2.71
N LYS A 197 13.16 5.91 3.94
CA LYS A 197 13.96 5.93 5.16
C LYS A 197 13.45 4.90 6.17
N ASP A 198 14.26 4.63 7.19
CA ASP A 198 13.77 3.90 8.37
C ASP A 198 12.63 4.69 9.04
N TYR A 199 11.58 3.99 9.45
CA TYR A 199 10.39 4.60 10.05
C TYR A 199 10.70 5.44 11.29
N LYS A 200 11.72 5.07 12.07
CA LYS A 200 12.14 5.82 13.27
C LYS A 200 12.55 7.24 12.91
N SER A 201 13.31 7.41 11.83
CA SER A 201 13.75 8.73 11.37
C SER A 201 12.59 9.60 10.86
N ILE A 202 11.49 8.97 10.47
CA ILE A 202 10.25 9.68 10.11
C ILE A 202 9.48 10.08 11.38
N LEU A 203 9.39 9.17 12.36
CA LEU A 203 8.73 9.45 13.64
C LEU A 203 9.43 10.55 14.45
N GLU A 204 10.76 10.67 14.33
CA GLU A 204 11.55 11.75 14.93
C GLU A 204 11.13 13.14 14.45
N GLN A 205 10.61 13.26 13.23
CA GLN A 205 10.17 14.51 12.63
C GLN A 205 8.77 14.94 13.10
N ALA A 206 8.02 14.02 13.72
CA ALA A 206 6.65 14.30 14.17
C ALA A 206 6.65 15.27 15.35
N ARG A 207 5.73 16.22 15.34
CA ARG A 207 5.59 17.30 16.33
C ARG A 207 4.15 17.37 16.81
N GLU A 208 3.93 18.08 17.88
CA GLU A 208 2.59 18.42 18.36
C GLU A 208 1.68 18.91 17.23
N ARG A 209 0.42 18.47 17.23
CA ARG A 209 -0.60 18.68 16.19
C ARG A 209 -0.33 17.97 14.85
N ASP A 210 0.68 17.12 14.74
CA ASP A 210 0.77 16.16 13.64
C ASP A 210 -0.09 14.92 13.96
N PHE A 211 -0.57 14.25 12.91
CA PHE A 211 -1.24 12.95 13.02
C PHE A 211 -0.42 11.89 12.30
N VAL A 212 0.00 10.86 13.03
CA VAL A 212 0.78 9.74 12.53
C VAL A 212 -0.12 8.52 12.40
N TYR A 213 -0.20 7.94 11.20
CA TYR A 213 -0.85 6.66 11.00
C TYR A 213 0.19 5.56 10.75
N LEU A 214 0.16 4.52 11.58
CA LEU A 214 1.11 3.41 11.53
C LEU A 214 0.40 2.11 11.12
N ASP A 215 0.92 1.45 10.10
CA ASP A 215 0.51 0.12 9.63
C ASP A 215 1.74 -0.75 9.37
N PRO A 216 2.49 -1.10 10.43
CA PRO A 216 3.73 -1.85 10.29
C PRO A 216 3.48 -3.27 9.81
N PRO A 217 4.47 -3.95 9.19
CA PRO A 217 4.39 -5.37 8.88
C PRO A 217 4.32 -6.20 10.16
N TYR A 218 3.31 -7.06 10.27
CA TYR A 218 3.07 -7.90 11.44
C TYR A 218 4.07 -9.05 11.58
N ALA A 219 4.42 -9.42 12.79
CA ALA A 219 5.39 -10.47 13.12
C ALA A 219 5.09 -11.85 12.50
N GLY A 220 3.84 -12.16 12.18
CA GLY A 220 3.41 -13.43 11.53
C GLY A 220 3.59 -13.49 10.00
N THR A 221 4.13 -12.45 9.34
CA THR A 221 4.14 -12.34 7.87
C THR A 221 5.54 -12.50 7.24
N LYS A 222 6.40 -13.35 7.83
CA LYS A 222 7.82 -13.54 7.49
C LYS A 222 8.19 -13.61 5.99
N GLN A 223 7.29 -14.06 5.11
CA GLN A 223 7.60 -14.24 3.68
C GLN A 223 7.19 -13.04 2.80
N ARG A 224 6.61 -11.98 3.37
CA ARG A 224 6.00 -10.89 2.60
C ARG A 224 6.74 -9.56 2.70
N TYR A 225 7.63 -9.42 3.69
CA TYR A 225 8.36 -8.18 3.95
C TYR A 225 9.85 -8.50 4.13
N THR A 226 10.68 -7.58 3.68
CA THR A 226 12.14 -7.71 3.74
C THR A 226 12.71 -7.53 5.15
N ARG A 227 11.94 -6.93 6.06
CA ARG A 227 12.34 -6.69 7.46
C ARG A 227 11.12 -6.76 8.37
N LEU A 228 11.21 -7.50 9.46
CA LEU A 228 10.25 -7.48 10.55
C LEU A 228 10.58 -6.31 11.49
N ILE A 229 9.54 -5.72 12.08
CA ILE A 229 9.68 -4.70 13.10
C ILE A 229 9.65 -5.39 14.45
N ASP A 230 10.59 -5.04 15.31
CA ASP A 230 10.59 -5.45 16.71
C ASP A 230 9.47 -4.69 17.45
N PRO A 231 8.53 -5.40 18.10
CA PRO A 231 7.45 -4.77 18.82
C PRO A 231 7.94 -3.82 19.94
N ASP A 232 8.98 -4.17 20.67
CA ASP A 232 9.51 -3.34 21.76
C ASP A 232 10.10 -2.03 21.22
N GLU A 233 10.80 -2.10 20.07
CA GLU A 233 11.28 -0.89 19.40
C GLU A 233 10.11 0.00 18.94
N LEU A 234 9.04 -0.60 18.39
CA LEU A 234 7.86 0.16 17.96
C LEU A 234 7.18 0.83 19.16
N PHE A 235 6.99 0.10 20.27
CA PHE A 235 6.34 0.63 21.46
C PHE A 235 7.14 1.77 22.10
N ASN A 236 8.46 1.68 22.13
CA ASN A 236 9.34 2.77 22.55
C ASN A 236 9.16 4.03 21.68
N GLU A 237 8.97 3.86 20.37
CA GLU A 237 8.69 5.01 19.49
C GLU A 237 7.31 5.62 19.75
N LEU A 238 6.28 4.80 20.07
CA LEU A 238 4.96 5.31 20.45
C LEU A 238 5.01 6.11 21.76
N GLU A 239 5.80 5.66 22.74
CA GLU A 239 6.02 6.40 24.00
C GLU A 239 6.66 7.77 23.73
N LYS A 240 7.68 7.83 22.84
CA LYS A 240 8.28 9.11 22.40
C LYS A 240 7.29 10.02 21.68
N LEU A 241 6.35 9.47 20.90
CA LEU A 241 5.27 10.25 20.30
C LEU A 241 4.32 10.81 21.37
N ASN A 242 3.95 9.98 22.37
CA ASN A 242 3.12 10.41 23.49
C ASN A 242 3.77 11.54 24.29
N SER A 243 5.07 11.43 24.60
CA SER A 243 5.81 12.47 25.34
C SER A 243 5.88 13.81 24.60
N ARG A 244 5.71 13.81 23.28
CA ARG A 244 5.70 15.01 22.41
C ARG A 244 4.29 15.49 22.06
N ASN A 245 3.23 14.93 22.67
CA ASN A 245 1.82 15.22 22.37
C ASN A 245 1.46 15.02 20.88
N VAL A 246 2.07 14.05 20.22
CA VAL A 246 1.74 13.69 18.84
C VAL A 246 0.58 12.72 18.83
N SER A 247 -0.47 13.03 18.08
CA SER A 247 -1.60 12.11 17.88
C SER A 247 -1.21 10.98 16.93
N TRP A 248 -1.51 9.73 17.31
CA TRP A 248 -1.25 8.61 16.43
C TRP A 248 -2.38 7.56 16.45
N ALA A 249 -2.50 6.84 15.33
CA ALA A 249 -3.32 5.65 15.18
C ALA A 249 -2.44 4.50 14.68
N LEU A 250 -2.54 3.34 15.33
CA LEU A 250 -1.78 2.13 15.00
C LEU A 250 -2.76 1.02 14.60
N SER A 251 -2.68 0.55 13.35
CA SER A 251 -3.25 -0.73 12.96
C SER A 251 -2.26 -1.82 13.35
N TYR A 252 -2.65 -2.66 14.29
CA TYR A 252 -1.74 -3.68 14.79
C TYR A 252 -2.51 -4.90 15.24
N ASP A 253 -2.15 -6.04 14.71
CA ASP A 253 -2.76 -7.33 14.97
C ASP A 253 -4.29 -7.39 14.91
N GLY A 254 -4.82 -8.59 14.93
CA GLY A 254 -6.25 -8.82 14.87
C GLY A 254 -6.58 -10.27 15.19
N LYS A 255 -7.86 -10.56 15.34
CA LYS A 255 -8.35 -11.91 15.54
C LYS A 255 -8.55 -12.60 14.19
N ARG A 256 -8.02 -13.82 14.05
CA ARG A 256 -8.35 -14.75 12.97
C ARG A 256 -9.18 -15.88 13.55
N GLY A 257 -10.49 -15.81 13.39
CA GLY A 257 -11.39 -16.79 13.98
C GLY A 257 -11.24 -16.85 15.51
N HIS A 258 -10.90 -18.01 16.06
CA HIS A 258 -10.69 -18.23 17.51
C HIS A 258 -9.22 -18.09 17.96
N THR A 259 -8.30 -17.80 17.06
CA THR A 259 -6.86 -17.68 17.40
C THR A 259 -6.51 -16.21 17.61
N ASP A 260 -6.21 -15.87 18.86
CA ASP A 260 -5.64 -14.58 19.25
C ASP A 260 -4.15 -14.59 18.89
N MET A 261 -3.73 -13.76 17.92
CA MET A 261 -2.34 -13.66 17.48
C MET A 261 -1.73 -12.32 17.93
N THR A 262 -2.19 -11.79 19.04
CA THR A 262 -1.87 -10.44 19.47
C THR A 262 -0.56 -10.40 20.27
N TYR A 263 0.40 -9.58 19.78
CA TYR A 263 1.27 -8.86 20.70
C TYR A 263 0.42 -7.76 21.34
N GLU A 264 0.25 -7.82 22.66
CA GLU A 264 -0.52 -6.80 23.37
C GLU A 264 0.25 -5.47 23.33
N VAL A 265 -0.36 -4.46 22.70
CA VAL A 265 0.12 -3.09 22.84
C VAL A 265 -0.06 -2.66 24.30
N PRO A 266 0.97 -2.17 25.00
CA PRO A 266 0.87 -1.73 26.38
C PRO A 266 -0.27 -0.72 26.59
N SER A 267 -1.12 -0.96 27.59
CA SER A 267 -2.36 -0.19 27.79
C SER A 267 -2.14 1.29 28.09
N GLU A 268 -0.98 1.62 28.64
CA GLU A 268 -0.54 2.99 28.94
C GLU A 268 -0.21 3.83 27.69
N LEU A 269 0.00 3.19 26.54
CA LEU A 269 0.35 3.88 25.30
C LEU A 269 -0.88 4.46 24.58
N TYR A 270 -2.06 3.88 24.76
CA TYR A 270 -3.25 4.26 24.02
C TYR A 270 -4.45 4.57 24.93
N LYS A 271 -5.42 5.32 24.40
CA LYS A 271 -6.68 5.63 25.11
C LYS A 271 -7.86 4.80 24.63
N ARG A 272 -7.85 4.39 23.35
CA ARG A 272 -8.96 3.64 22.73
C ARG A 272 -8.42 2.51 21.85
N ARG A 273 -9.12 1.37 21.90
CA ARG A 273 -8.92 0.23 21.00
C ARG A 273 -10.23 -0.05 20.28
N ILE A 274 -10.19 -0.11 18.95
CA ILE A 274 -11.36 -0.32 18.09
C ILE A 274 -11.07 -1.49 17.17
N TYR A 275 -12.02 -2.41 17.01
CA TYR A 275 -11.89 -3.50 16.05
C TYR A 275 -12.53 -3.09 14.71
N LEU A 276 -11.77 -3.19 13.64
CA LEU A 276 -12.19 -2.91 12.28
C LEU A 276 -12.35 -4.20 11.49
N HIS A 277 -13.46 -4.34 10.76
CA HIS A 277 -13.66 -5.47 9.87
C HIS A 277 -12.79 -5.31 8.62
N SER A 278 -11.84 -6.23 8.39
CA SER A 278 -10.95 -6.21 7.23
C SER A 278 -11.47 -7.01 6.02
N GLY A 279 -12.72 -7.48 6.08
CA GLY A 279 -13.32 -8.31 5.05
C GLY A 279 -12.95 -9.79 5.17
N ASN A 280 -13.28 -10.59 4.15
CA ASN A 280 -13.03 -12.03 4.16
C ASN A 280 -11.56 -12.34 3.87
N SER A 281 -10.95 -13.26 4.63
CA SER A 281 -9.59 -13.74 4.39
C SER A 281 -9.40 -14.21 2.94
N SER A 282 -8.54 -13.53 2.18
CA SER A 282 -8.24 -13.89 0.79
C SER A 282 -7.55 -15.26 0.66
N VAL A 283 -6.90 -15.74 1.71
CA VAL A 283 -6.17 -17.02 1.73
C VAL A 283 -7.14 -18.22 1.81
N LYS A 284 -8.20 -18.13 2.62
CA LYS A 284 -9.20 -19.22 2.73
C LYS A 284 -10.15 -19.27 1.54
N LYS A 285 -10.39 -18.14 0.87
CA LYS A 285 -11.16 -18.11 -0.38
C LYS A 285 -10.53 -18.96 -1.50
N VAL A 286 -9.20 -19.08 -1.47
CA VAL A 286 -8.43 -19.90 -2.44
C VAL A 286 -8.45 -21.40 -2.07
N LEU A 287 -8.66 -21.72 -0.79
CA LEU A 287 -8.61 -23.10 -0.25
C LEU A 287 -10.00 -23.70 0.00
N ASN A 288 -11.09 -23.07 -0.48
CA ASN A 288 -12.48 -23.52 -0.25
C ASN A 288 -12.81 -23.76 1.23
N GLY A 289 -12.14 -23.08 2.14
CA GLY A 289 -12.40 -23.13 3.58
C GLY A 289 -13.53 -22.22 4.03
N PRO A 290 -14.07 -22.40 5.24
CA PRO A 290 -15.11 -21.53 5.78
C PRO A 290 -14.62 -20.08 5.82
N VAL A 291 -15.54 -19.14 5.54
CA VAL A 291 -15.25 -17.69 5.52
C VAL A 291 -14.95 -17.25 6.95
N GLU A 292 -13.68 -17.03 7.27
CA GLU A 292 -13.29 -16.42 8.55
C GLU A 292 -13.33 -14.90 8.41
N ARG A 293 -14.07 -14.28 9.31
CA ARG A 293 -14.03 -12.83 9.51
C ARG A 293 -12.68 -12.48 10.16
N VAL A 294 -11.96 -11.59 9.51
CA VAL A 294 -10.71 -11.04 10.06
C VAL A 294 -11.04 -9.68 10.64
N GLU A 295 -10.80 -9.54 11.93
CA GLU A 295 -10.89 -8.26 12.62
C GLU A 295 -9.47 -7.76 12.90
N GLU A 296 -9.23 -6.51 12.62
CA GLU A 296 -7.97 -5.81 12.87
C GLU A 296 -8.16 -4.80 13.98
N ALA A 297 -7.24 -4.76 14.94
CA ALA A 297 -7.29 -3.76 15.99
C ALA A 297 -6.67 -2.43 15.53
N LEU A 298 -7.37 -1.35 15.81
CA LEU A 298 -6.90 0.03 15.66
C LEU A 298 -6.76 0.66 17.04
N TYR A 299 -5.55 1.03 17.40
CA TYR A 299 -5.21 1.70 18.66
C TYR A 299 -5.06 3.20 18.43
N LEU A 300 -5.59 4.00 19.34
CA LEU A 300 -5.60 5.47 19.26
C LEU A 300 -5.13 6.06 20.59
N ASN A 301 -4.18 7.00 20.56
CA ASN A 301 -3.72 7.69 21.79
C ASN A 301 -4.50 8.96 22.15
N TYR A 302 -5.60 9.23 21.44
CA TYR A 302 -6.45 10.40 21.63
C TYR A 302 -7.90 10.04 21.83
#